data_b4657dbdc7f3ec35749389a16d942baf
#
_entry.id   b4657dbdc7f3ec35749389a16d942baf
#
_cell.length_a   1.000
_cell.length_b   1.000
_cell.length_c   1.000
_cell.angle_alpha   90.00
_cell.angle_beta   90.00
_cell.angle_gamma   90.00
#
_symmetry.space_group_name_H-M   'P 1'
#
loop_
_entity.id
_entity.type
_entity.pdbx_description
1 polymer ?
#
loop_
_entity_poly.entity_id
_entity_poly.type
_entity_poly.pdbx_seq_one_letter_code
_entity_poly.pdbx_strand_id
1 'polypeptide(L)'
;VESDFFDWVVDVPKGDSFVRTLARRIARFDWRAVEHDVLKVLYESVISAETRKKLGEYYTPDWLAQKVVETAVPAPLTTRALDPSCGSGTFLFHMVRRYLAAGDKAGHTMAQQLDGVTRNVVGMDLHPVAVTLARVTYLLAIGPERLAAERNPIRVPVFLGDSMQWRNARSSLWSAHELRVPVNDQRELTESEFVFPQSLLADPAAFDELVSQLADRASRGRKHGARPSHNALFLNLAIPEDAQPAITATFHLMCRLHDEGRDHIWGYYIRNLARPEWLARPENHVDVLVGNPPWLAFRHMPEDMQADFRSMSEARGLWHGKKYATNQDLSALFVVRAMELYLRREGGRVAFVMPSAVLDRGQYEGFRSGTYAGAQDQLNLQVALDPPWDLREVRPHFFPISASVVFGARAKTASPMPE
;
A
#
# COMPACT_ATOMS: atom_id res chain seq x y z
N VAL A 1 1.54 -12.76 -12.68
CA VAL A 1 0.24 -12.15 -12.95
C VAL A 1 -0.78 -13.01 -12.21
N GLU A 2 -1.54 -12.38 -11.34
CA GLU A 2 -2.56 -13.07 -10.56
C GLU A 2 -3.69 -13.47 -11.52
N SER A 3 -3.78 -14.75 -11.81
CA SER A 3 -4.73 -15.34 -12.75
C SER A 3 -6.18 -15.02 -12.36
N ASP A 4 -6.46 -15.02 -11.08
CA ASP A 4 -7.81 -14.96 -10.52
C ASP A 4 -8.58 -13.65 -10.83
N PHE A 5 -7.88 -12.53 -11.06
CA PHE A 5 -8.54 -11.25 -11.32
C PHE A 5 -8.88 -11.01 -12.80
N PHE A 6 -8.14 -11.63 -13.72
CA PHE A 6 -8.28 -11.39 -15.15
C PHE A 6 -8.83 -12.59 -15.93
N ASP A 7 -8.99 -13.74 -15.30
CA ASP A 7 -9.44 -14.98 -15.95
C ASP A 7 -10.84 -14.86 -16.56
N TRP A 8 -11.69 -13.96 -16.03
CA TRP A 8 -13.01 -13.70 -16.58
C TRP A 8 -13.02 -13.34 -18.07
N VAL A 9 -11.92 -12.75 -18.57
CA VAL A 9 -11.82 -12.37 -19.99
C VAL A 9 -11.77 -13.60 -20.91
N VAL A 10 -11.32 -14.74 -20.40
CA VAL A 10 -11.24 -16.00 -21.18
C VAL A 10 -12.62 -16.62 -21.33
N ASP A 11 -13.50 -16.38 -20.36
CA ASP A 11 -14.86 -16.95 -20.28
C ASP A 11 -15.89 -16.17 -21.10
N VAL A 12 -15.55 -14.93 -21.53
CA VAL A 12 -16.49 -14.13 -22.34
C VAL A 12 -16.33 -14.41 -23.84
N PRO A 13 -17.43 -14.37 -24.63
CA PRO A 13 -17.38 -14.54 -26.07
C PRO A 13 -16.40 -13.57 -26.73
N LYS A 14 -15.44 -14.09 -27.52
CA LYS A 14 -14.39 -13.30 -28.19
C LYS A 14 -13.31 -12.69 -27.24
N GLY A 15 -13.23 -13.09 -25.98
CA GLY A 15 -12.23 -12.61 -25.02
C GLY A 15 -10.79 -12.80 -25.55
N ASP A 16 -10.47 -13.95 -26.09
CA ASP A 16 -9.19 -14.22 -26.75
C ASP A 16 -8.86 -13.21 -27.87
N SER A 17 -9.83 -12.90 -28.73
CA SER A 17 -9.66 -11.94 -29.81
C SER A 17 -9.45 -10.53 -29.30
N PHE A 18 -10.14 -10.17 -28.22
CA PHE A 18 -9.96 -8.90 -27.53
C PHE A 18 -8.54 -8.76 -26.97
N VAL A 19 -8.07 -9.77 -26.21
CA VAL A 19 -6.72 -9.76 -25.61
C VAL A 19 -5.64 -9.68 -26.69
N ARG A 20 -5.74 -10.48 -27.75
CA ARG A 20 -4.81 -10.45 -28.88
C ARG A 20 -4.77 -9.08 -29.59
N THR A 21 -5.94 -8.47 -29.76
CA THR A 21 -6.04 -7.13 -30.38
C THR A 21 -5.41 -6.07 -29.49
N LEU A 22 -5.67 -6.12 -28.18
CA LEU A 22 -5.07 -5.22 -27.20
C LEU A 22 -3.54 -5.38 -27.17
N ALA A 23 -3.05 -6.62 -27.09
CA ALA A 23 -1.61 -6.92 -27.10
C ALA A 23 -0.91 -6.38 -28.35
N ARG A 24 -1.53 -6.54 -29.54
CA ARG A 24 -1.00 -5.99 -30.80
C ARG A 24 -0.98 -4.46 -30.80
N ARG A 25 -1.95 -3.79 -30.17
CA ARG A 25 -1.97 -2.32 -30.04
C ARG A 25 -0.85 -1.85 -29.11
N ILE A 26 -0.70 -2.49 -27.96
CA ILE A 26 0.34 -2.19 -26.98
C ILE A 26 1.74 -2.42 -27.56
N ALA A 27 1.94 -3.49 -28.34
CA ALA A 27 3.22 -3.81 -28.99
C ALA A 27 3.68 -2.78 -30.04
N ARG A 28 2.83 -1.81 -30.43
CA ARG A 28 3.23 -0.73 -31.35
C ARG A 28 4.04 0.37 -30.70
N PHE A 29 4.06 0.43 -29.37
CA PHE A 29 4.81 1.44 -28.62
C PHE A 29 6.19 0.90 -28.24
N ASP A 30 7.20 1.75 -28.29
CA ASP A 30 8.52 1.42 -27.75
C ASP A 30 8.58 1.69 -26.25
N TRP A 31 8.32 0.65 -25.48
CA TRP A 31 8.31 0.70 -24.01
C TRP A 31 9.72 0.80 -23.40
N ARG A 32 10.79 0.72 -24.22
CA ARG A 32 12.17 0.87 -23.74
C ARG A 32 12.52 2.33 -23.44
N ALA A 33 11.85 3.26 -24.11
CA ALA A 33 12.07 4.69 -23.98
C ALA A 33 11.18 5.36 -22.89
N VAL A 34 10.61 4.57 -21.96
CA VAL A 34 9.78 5.13 -20.89
C VAL A 34 10.68 5.77 -19.82
N GLU A 35 10.57 7.09 -19.66
CA GLU A 35 11.37 7.89 -18.72
C GLU A 35 10.56 8.41 -17.51
N HIS A 36 9.24 8.23 -17.53
CA HIS A 36 8.33 8.71 -16.48
C HIS A 36 7.09 7.81 -16.37
N ASP A 37 6.22 8.07 -15.39
CA ASP A 37 4.96 7.36 -15.20
C ASP A 37 3.95 7.69 -16.31
N VAL A 38 4.03 6.92 -17.41
CA VAL A 38 3.10 7.07 -18.55
C VAL A 38 1.69 6.57 -18.25
N LEU A 39 1.51 5.73 -17.23
CA LEU A 39 0.22 5.16 -16.85
C LEU A 39 -0.62 6.14 -16.03
N LYS A 40 -0.01 7.17 -15.47
CA LYS A 40 -0.70 8.28 -14.83
C LYS A 40 -1.80 8.86 -15.71
N VAL A 41 -1.49 9.16 -16.98
CA VAL A 41 -2.46 9.73 -17.93
C VAL A 41 -3.62 8.76 -18.17
N LEU A 42 -3.33 7.46 -18.25
CA LEU A 42 -4.36 6.43 -18.37
C LEU A 42 -5.26 6.41 -17.15
N TYR A 43 -4.70 6.41 -15.96
CA TYR A 43 -5.46 6.44 -14.71
C TYR A 43 -6.35 7.69 -14.61
N GLU A 44 -5.80 8.86 -14.94
CA GLU A 44 -6.55 10.13 -14.97
C GLU A 44 -7.71 10.11 -15.96
N SER A 45 -7.60 9.34 -17.04
CA SER A 45 -8.66 9.18 -18.04
C SER A 45 -9.75 8.18 -17.62
N VAL A 46 -9.40 7.17 -16.83
CA VAL A 46 -10.32 6.09 -16.37
C VAL A 46 -11.08 6.51 -15.11
N ILE A 47 -10.41 7.16 -14.17
CA ILE A 47 -11.02 7.61 -12.92
C ILE A 47 -11.40 9.09 -13.05
N SER A 48 -12.69 9.41 -12.94
CA SER A 48 -13.17 10.77 -13.09
C SER A 48 -12.53 11.73 -12.06
N ALA A 49 -12.34 13.00 -12.45
CA ALA A 49 -11.81 14.03 -11.56
C ALA A 49 -12.65 14.19 -10.27
N GLU A 50 -13.96 13.98 -10.37
CA GLU A 50 -14.88 14.03 -9.21
C GLU A 50 -14.62 12.87 -8.24
N THR A 51 -14.43 11.65 -8.75
CA THR A 51 -14.10 10.47 -7.94
C THR A 51 -12.76 10.65 -7.25
N ARG A 52 -11.72 11.10 -7.97
CA ARG A 52 -10.39 11.38 -7.41
C ARG A 52 -10.45 12.43 -6.29
N LYS A 53 -11.22 13.50 -6.49
CA LYS A 53 -11.43 14.54 -5.46
C LYS A 53 -12.12 13.99 -4.21
N LYS A 54 -13.07 13.05 -4.36
CA LYS A 54 -13.73 12.37 -3.23
C LYS A 54 -12.78 11.45 -2.48
N LEU A 55 -11.74 10.93 -3.15
CA LEU A 55 -10.68 10.10 -2.55
C LEU A 55 -9.52 10.95 -2.01
N GLY A 56 -9.49 12.25 -2.29
CA GLY A 56 -8.37 13.14 -1.91
C GLY A 56 -7.10 12.87 -2.71
N GLU A 57 -7.21 12.29 -3.90
CA GLU A 57 -6.09 11.93 -4.76
C GLU A 57 -5.64 13.12 -5.62
N TYR A 58 -4.37 13.48 -5.49
CA TYR A 58 -3.71 14.50 -6.28
C TYR A 58 -2.40 13.96 -6.85
N TYR A 59 -2.23 14.06 -8.17
CA TYR A 59 -1.05 13.53 -8.81
C TYR A 59 0.17 14.42 -8.66
N THR A 60 1.27 13.79 -8.28
CA THR A 60 2.57 14.46 -8.16
C THR A 60 3.20 14.61 -9.55
N PRO A 61 3.70 15.82 -9.91
CA PRO A 61 4.51 16.00 -11.10
C PRO A 61 5.76 15.11 -11.06
N ASP A 62 6.13 14.55 -12.19
CA ASP A 62 7.24 13.61 -12.32
C ASP A 62 8.56 14.18 -11.80
N TRP A 63 8.92 15.40 -12.22
CA TRP A 63 10.12 16.11 -11.76
C TRP A 63 10.17 16.28 -10.23
N LEU A 64 8.99 16.54 -9.60
CA LEU A 64 8.90 16.70 -8.14
C LEU A 64 9.13 15.37 -7.44
N ALA A 65 8.48 14.31 -7.90
CA ALA A 65 8.69 12.96 -7.36
C ALA A 65 10.16 12.54 -7.46
N GLN A 66 10.78 12.80 -8.61
CA GLN A 66 12.22 12.56 -8.80
C GLN A 66 13.08 13.29 -7.76
N LYS A 67 12.87 14.60 -7.58
CA LYS A 67 13.63 15.42 -6.64
C LYS A 67 13.43 14.99 -5.18
N VAL A 68 12.18 14.66 -4.81
CA VAL A 68 11.87 14.13 -3.47
C VAL A 68 12.59 12.80 -3.23
N VAL A 69 12.56 11.86 -4.19
CA VAL A 69 13.25 10.58 -4.09
C VAL A 69 14.77 10.75 -4.04
N GLU A 70 15.34 11.67 -4.85
CA GLU A 70 16.77 11.98 -4.82
C GLU A 70 17.22 12.44 -3.43
N THR A 71 16.41 13.24 -2.75
CA THR A 71 16.69 13.79 -1.42
C THR A 71 16.46 12.75 -0.33
N ALA A 72 15.33 12.03 -0.40
CA ALA A 72 14.93 11.09 0.65
C ALA A 72 15.77 9.80 0.68
N VAL A 73 16.23 9.35 -0.50
CA VAL A 73 16.93 8.06 -0.68
C VAL A 73 18.36 8.29 -1.22
N PRO A 74 19.30 8.85 -0.44
CA PRO A 74 20.66 9.13 -0.92
C PRO A 74 21.47 7.85 -1.20
N ALA A 75 21.22 6.76 -0.47
CA ALA A 75 21.94 5.49 -0.58
C ALA A 75 20.98 4.34 -1.01
N PRO A 76 20.53 4.32 -2.29
CA PRO A 76 19.40 3.45 -2.70
C PRO A 76 19.69 1.95 -2.56
N LEU A 77 20.94 1.48 -2.68
CA LEU A 77 21.27 0.05 -2.59
C LEU A 77 21.07 -0.54 -1.20
N THR A 78 21.16 0.29 -0.15
CA THR A 78 21.05 -0.13 1.24
C THR A 78 19.81 0.40 1.95
N THR A 79 19.00 1.22 1.26
CA THR A 79 17.80 1.84 1.82
C THR A 79 16.55 1.07 1.37
N ARG A 80 15.76 0.61 2.32
CA ARG A 80 14.43 0.09 2.06
C ARG A 80 13.41 1.22 2.16
N ALA A 81 12.66 1.45 1.09
CA ALA A 81 11.70 2.55 0.98
C ALA A 81 10.29 2.05 0.70
N LEU A 82 9.29 2.69 1.29
CA LEU A 82 7.87 2.40 1.09
C LEU A 82 7.13 3.69 0.70
N ASP A 83 6.35 3.59 -0.39
CA ASP A 83 5.27 4.52 -0.67
C ASP A 83 3.95 3.92 -0.19
N PRO A 84 3.36 4.43 0.92
CA PRO A 84 2.17 3.85 1.53
C PRO A 84 0.84 4.27 0.85
N SER A 85 0.90 5.11 -0.20
CA SER A 85 -0.23 5.60 -1.00
C SER A 85 0.20 5.83 -2.45
N CYS A 86 0.70 4.75 -3.08
CA CYS A 86 1.54 4.89 -4.27
C CYS A 86 0.79 5.31 -5.55
N GLY A 87 -0.54 5.32 -5.57
CA GLY A 87 -1.33 5.65 -6.75
C GLY A 87 -0.93 4.79 -7.96
N SER A 88 -0.68 5.42 -9.10
CA SER A 88 -0.17 4.75 -10.32
C SER A 88 1.33 4.40 -10.26
N GLY A 89 2.05 4.79 -9.20
CA GLY A 89 3.44 4.41 -8.97
C GLY A 89 4.49 5.45 -9.35
N THR A 90 4.16 6.74 -9.39
CA THR A 90 5.11 7.79 -9.78
C THR A 90 6.38 7.80 -8.91
N PHE A 91 6.24 7.75 -7.58
CA PHE A 91 7.41 7.66 -6.69
C PHE A 91 8.12 6.31 -6.83
N LEU A 92 7.38 5.22 -7.01
CA LEU A 92 7.96 3.88 -7.23
C LEU A 92 8.84 3.87 -8.47
N PHE A 93 8.40 4.50 -9.57
CA PHE A 93 9.17 4.61 -10.81
C PHE A 93 10.57 5.21 -10.53
N HIS A 94 10.61 6.35 -9.85
CA HIS A 94 11.89 7.03 -9.56
C HIS A 94 12.75 6.26 -8.54
N MET A 95 12.15 5.62 -7.53
CA MET A 95 12.89 4.78 -6.59
C MET A 95 13.52 3.58 -7.29
N VAL A 96 12.77 2.89 -8.17
CA VAL A 96 13.28 1.76 -8.97
C VAL A 96 14.43 2.22 -9.87
N ARG A 97 14.22 3.28 -10.65
CA ARG A 97 15.27 3.83 -11.55
C ARG A 97 16.52 4.22 -10.80
N ARG A 98 16.37 4.87 -9.64
CA ARG A 98 17.48 5.28 -8.79
C ARG A 98 18.24 4.08 -8.23
N TYR A 99 17.53 3.02 -7.79
CA TYR A 99 18.13 1.78 -7.33
C TYR A 99 18.96 1.12 -8.44
N LEU A 100 18.37 0.95 -9.62
CA LEU A 100 19.02 0.29 -10.75
C LEU A 100 20.25 1.06 -11.25
N ALA A 101 20.16 2.40 -11.36
CA ALA A 101 21.30 3.23 -11.72
C ALA A 101 22.46 3.16 -10.73
N ALA A 102 22.16 3.01 -9.44
CA ALA A 102 23.19 2.79 -8.42
C ALA A 102 23.78 1.37 -8.51
N GLY A 103 22.96 0.36 -8.83
CA GLY A 103 23.42 -1.00 -9.07
C GLY A 103 24.35 -1.12 -10.28
N ASP A 104 24.04 -0.41 -11.38
CA ASP A 104 24.91 -0.34 -12.56
C ASP A 104 26.29 0.26 -12.19
N LYS A 105 26.30 1.37 -11.42
CA LYS A 105 27.53 2.01 -10.95
C LYS A 105 28.35 1.12 -10.00
N ALA A 106 27.66 0.27 -9.22
CA ALA A 106 28.28 -0.67 -8.30
C ALA A 106 28.73 -1.99 -8.96
N GLY A 107 28.44 -2.19 -10.26
CA GLY A 107 28.77 -3.40 -11.00
C GLY A 107 27.90 -4.62 -10.63
N HIS A 108 26.69 -4.40 -10.10
CA HIS A 108 25.75 -5.49 -9.81
C HIS A 108 25.26 -6.15 -11.09
N THR A 109 25.14 -7.48 -11.08
CA THR A 109 24.49 -8.21 -12.17
C THR A 109 23.00 -7.86 -12.26
N MET A 110 22.37 -8.09 -13.41
CA MET A 110 20.92 -7.85 -13.59
C MET A 110 20.08 -8.66 -12.57
N ALA A 111 20.48 -9.89 -12.26
CA ALA A 111 19.80 -10.71 -11.26
C ALA A 111 19.90 -10.11 -9.85
N GLN A 112 21.10 -9.63 -9.45
CA GLN A 112 21.28 -8.95 -8.17
C GLN A 112 20.49 -7.65 -8.08
N GLN A 113 20.40 -6.89 -9.19
CA GLN A 113 19.62 -5.67 -9.24
C GLN A 113 18.11 -5.96 -9.09
N LEU A 114 17.61 -7.00 -9.76
CA LEU A 114 16.20 -7.40 -9.66
C LEU A 114 15.82 -7.90 -8.27
N ASP A 115 16.63 -8.76 -7.67
CA ASP A 115 16.43 -9.23 -6.31
C ASP A 115 16.48 -8.07 -5.29
N GLY A 116 17.45 -7.19 -5.43
CA GLY A 116 17.62 -6.06 -4.54
C GLY A 116 16.51 -4.99 -4.68
N VAL A 117 16.11 -4.63 -5.90
CA VAL A 117 15.06 -3.62 -6.10
C VAL A 117 13.70 -4.10 -5.58
N THR A 118 13.36 -5.38 -5.79
CA THR A 118 12.10 -5.95 -5.29
C THR A 118 12.06 -6.10 -3.77
N ARG A 119 13.23 -6.15 -3.13
CA ARG A 119 13.35 -6.15 -1.66
C ARG A 119 13.26 -4.75 -1.07
N ASN A 120 13.84 -3.76 -1.75
CA ASN A 120 14.08 -2.42 -1.20
C ASN A 120 13.05 -1.38 -1.59
N VAL A 121 12.32 -1.55 -2.70
CA VAL A 121 11.34 -0.58 -3.18
C VAL A 121 9.94 -1.18 -3.09
N VAL A 122 9.13 -0.70 -2.17
CA VAL A 122 7.80 -1.25 -1.84
C VAL A 122 6.73 -0.19 -2.04
N GLY A 123 5.56 -0.60 -2.54
CA GLY A 123 4.38 0.26 -2.68
C GLY A 123 3.14 -0.36 -2.07
N MET A 124 2.22 0.49 -1.66
CA MET A 124 0.90 0.08 -1.18
C MET A 124 -0.14 1.13 -1.56
N ASP A 125 -1.33 0.68 -1.91
CA ASP A 125 -2.48 1.55 -2.17
C ASP A 125 -3.79 0.85 -1.82
N LEU A 126 -4.81 1.62 -1.49
CA LEU A 126 -6.15 1.12 -1.17
C LEU A 126 -6.95 0.78 -2.44
N HIS A 127 -6.65 1.43 -3.57
CA HIS A 127 -7.43 1.33 -4.79
C HIS A 127 -6.87 0.23 -5.73
N PRO A 128 -7.65 -0.81 -6.10
CA PRO A 128 -7.15 -1.95 -6.88
C PRO A 128 -6.65 -1.57 -8.28
N VAL A 129 -7.25 -0.57 -8.92
CA VAL A 129 -6.80 -0.08 -10.23
C VAL A 129 -5.45 0.63 -10.08
N ALA A 130 -5.27 1.46 -9.04
CA ALA A 130 -4.00 2.10 -8.74
C ALA A 130 -2.88 1.07 -8.57
N VAL A 131 -3.10 0.04 -7.74
CA VAL A 131 -2.13 -1.05 -7.53
C VAL A 131 -1.77 -1.77 -8.83
N THR A 132 -2.76 -2.05 -9.68
CA THR A 132 -2.52 -2.70 -10.98
C THR A 132 -1.62 -1.83 -11.86
N LEU A 133 -1.92 -0.54 -11.96
CA LEU A 133 -1.12 0.41 -12.74
C LEU A 133 0.28 0.59 -12.14
N ALA A 134 0.38 0.72 -10.82
CA ALA A 134 1.67 0.83 -10.13
C ALA A 134 2.57 -0.39 -10.34
N ARG A 135 2.01 -1.59 -10.42
CA ARG A 135 2.76 -2.81 -10.78
C ARG A 135 3.29 -2.74 -12.20
N VAL A 136 2.49 -2.26 -13.15
CA VAL A 136 2.96 -2.08 -14.55
C VAL A 136 4.02 -0.97 -14.61
N THR A 137 3.81 0.18 -13.92
CA THR A 137 4.80 1.26 -13.80
C THR A 137 6.13 0.75 -13.22
N TYR A 138 6.06 -0.11 -12.22
CA TYR A 138 7.24 -0.74 -11.61
C TYR A 138 8.01 -1.60 -12.64
N LEU A 139 7.31 -2.43 -13.42
CA LEU A 139 7.93 -3.25 -14.48
C LEU A 139 8.52 -2.38 -15.61
N LEU A 140 7.83 -1.30 -15.99
CA LEU A 140 8.35 -0.34 -16.95
C LEU A 140 9.62 0.35 -16.45
N ALA A 141 9.67 0.68 -15.14
CA ALA A 141 10.85 1.24 -14.52
C ALA A 141 12.04 0.27 -14.52
N ILE A 142 11.81 -1.03 -14.32
CA ILE A 142 12.86 -2.06 -14.42
C ILE A 142 13.42 -2.12 -15.85
N GLY A 143 12.55 -2.07 -16.85
CA GLY A 143 12.89 -2.15 -18.25
C GLY A 143 13.01 -3.58 -18.81
N PRO A 144 12.78 -3.74 -20.14
CA PRO A 144 12.65 -5.06 -20.76
C PRO A 144 13.94 -5.88 -20.74
N GLU A 145 15.10 -5.24 -20.81
CA GLU A 145 16.40 -5.95 -20.85
C GLU A 145 16.65 -6.73 -19.54
N ARG A 146 16.42 -6.08 -18.39
CA ARG A 146 16.55 -6.72 -17.08
C ARG A 146 15.48 -7.78 -16.84
N LEU A 147 14.24 -7.54 -17.32
CA LEU A 147 13.16 -8.51 -17.22
C LEU A 147 13.37 -9.74 -18.08
N ALA A 148 14.10 -9.63 -19.22
CA ALA A 148 14.44 -10.74 -20.10
C ALA A 148 15.67 -11.53 -19.63
N ALA A 149 16.46 -11.00 -18.71
CA ALA A 149 17.64 -11.70 -18.19
C ALA A 149 17.25 -12.99 -17.45
N GLU A 150 18.14 -13.99 -17.49
CA GLU A 150 17.97 -15.22 -16.73
C GLU A 150 17.92 -14.93 -15.21
N ARG A 151 16.83 -15.33 -14.57
CA ARG A 151 16.53 -15.01 -13.18
C ARG A 151 15.45 -15.91 -12.59
N ASN A 152 15.39 -15.94 -11.27
CA ASN A 152 14.25 -16.49 -10.55
C ASN A 152 12.97 -15.66 -10.82
N PRO A 153 11.78 -16.25 -10.72
CA PRO A 153 10.53 -15.52 -10.75
C PRO A 153 10.54 -14.35 -9.74
N ILE A 154 10.15 -13.15 -10.18
CA ILE A 154 10.04 -11.99 -9.30
C ILE A 154 8.59 -11.71 -8.96
N ARG A 155 8.35 -11.24 -7.74
CA ARG A 155 7.07 -10.67 -7.31
C ARG A 155 7.24 -9.16 -7.21
N VAL A 156 6.38 -8.41 -7.90
CA VAL A 156 6.38 -6.95 -7.81
C VAL A 156 5.82 -6.53 -6.45
N PRO A 157 6.59 -5.84 -5.60
CA PRO A 157 6.20 -5.55 -4.22
C PRO A 157 5.28 -4.33 -4.12
N VAL A 158 4.18 -4.36 -4.83
CA VAL A 158 3.11 -3.35 -4.77
C VAL A 158 1.83 -4.05 -4.34
N PHE A 159 1.29 -3.63 -3.20
CA PHE A 159 0.23 -4.34 -2.50
C PHE A 159 -1.06 -3.53 -2.44
N LEU A 160 -2.19 -4.23 -2.58
CA LEU A 160 -3.50 -3.68 -2.27
C LEU A 160 -3.69 -3.77 -0.75
N GLY A 161 -3.87 -2.64 -0.07
CA GLY A 161 -4.03 -2.66 1.37
C GLY A 161 -4.37 -1.32 1.96
N ASP A 162 -4.96 -1.36 3.16
CA ASP A 162 -5.26 -0.18 3.95
C ASP A 162 -4.03 0.21 4.80
N SER A 163 -3.28 1.22 4.33
CA SER A 163 -2.09 1.73 5.03
C SER A 163 -2.39 2.35 6.39
N MET A 164 -3.62 2.81 6.60
CA MET A 164 -4.06 3.39 7.87
C MET A 164 -4.40 2.32 8.90
N GLN A 165 -4.75 1.11 8.45
CA GLN A 165 -5.25 0.03 9.31
C GLN A 165 -6.36 0.51 10.25
N TRP A 166 -7.39 1.19 9.68
CA TRP A 166 -8.52 1.73 10.44
C TRP A 166 -9.20 0.70 11.34
N ARG A 167 -9.30 -0.55 10.89
CA ARG A 167 -9.96 -1.64 11.62
C ARG A 167 -9.19 -2.07 12.86
N ASN A 168 -7.86 -2.04 12.82
CA ASN A 168 -7.04 -2.40 13.98
C ASN A 168 -7.17 -1.39 15.12
N ALA A 169 -7.56 -0.15 14.81
CA ALA A 169 -7.91 0.84 15.82
C ALA A 169 -9.22 0.53 16.56
N ARG A 170 -10.12 -0.26 15.93
CA ARG A 170 -11.42 -0.68 16.51
C ARG A 170 -11.38 -2.05 17.16
N SER A 171 -10.34 -2.87 16.94
CA SER A 171 -10.31 -4.23 17.46
C SER A 171 -10.11 -4.24 18.96
N SER A 172 -11.01 -4.94 19.66
CA SER A 172 -10.90 -5.24 21.08
C SER A 172 -9.62 -6.04 21.37
N LEU A 173 -9.14 -6.01 22.62
CA LEU A 173 -7.97 -6.73 23.13
C LEU A 173 -7.90 -8.24 22.78
N TRP A 174 -8.99 -8.84 22.27
CA TRP A 174 -9.10 -10.25 21.92
C TRP A 174 -8.76 -10.60 20.46
N SER A 175 -8.58 -9.60 19.58
CA SER A 175 -8.25 -9.81 18.16
C SER A 175 -6.81 -9.42 17.78
N ALA A 176 -5.96 -9.12 18.76
CA ALA A 176 -4.57 -8.66 18.54
C ALA A 176 -3.65 -9.69 17.86
N HIS A 177 -4.09 -10.96 17.71
CA HIS A 177 -3.26 -12.05 17.18
C HIS A 177 -3.82 -12.72 15.92
N GLU A 178 -4.82 -12.11 15.27
CA GLU A 178 -5.47 -12.69 14.09
C GLU A 178 -5.73 -11.64 13.01
N LEU A 179 -5.42 -11.98 11.77
CA LEU A 179 -5.92 -11.26 10.61
C LEU A 179 -7.38 -11.69 10.38
N ARG A 180 -8.32 -10.76 10.48
CA ARG A 180 -9.75 -10.97 10.22
C ARG A 180 -10.17 -10.25 8.97
N VAL A 181 -10.68 -11.00 7.99
CA VAL A 181 -11.15 -10.46 6.71
C VAL A 181 -12.65 -10.68 6.62
N PRO A 182 -13.47 -9.64 6.82
CA PRO A 182 -14.93 -9.77 6.80
C PRO A 182 -15.43 -10.10 5.41
N VAL A 183 -16.40 -10.98 5.37
CA VAL A 183 -17.22 -11.29 4.20
C VAL A 183 -18.55 -10.56 4.38
N ASN A 184 -18.80 -9.54 3.57
CA ASN A 184 -20.06 -8.82 3.61
C ASN A 184 -21.19 -9.77 3.14
N ASP A 185 -21.96 -10.30 4.07
CA ASP A 185 -23.14 -11.10 3.78
C ASP A 185 -24.40 -10.34 4.21
N GLN A 186 -25.09 -9.78 3.23
CA GLN A 186 -26.39 -9.09 3.48
C GLN A 186 -27.51 -10.05 3.91
N ARG A 187 -27.26 -11.37 3.92
CA ARG A 187 -28.25 -12.42 4.20
C ARG A 187 -28.14 -13.03 5.58
N GLU A 188 -26.98 -12.92 6.23
CA GLU A 188 -26.75 -13.45 7.57
C GLU A 188 -26.67 -12.34 8.61
N LEU A 189 -27.35 -12.54 9.75
CA LEU A 189 -27.26 -11.64 10.93
C LEU A 189 -25.90 -11.72 11.64
N THR A 190 -25.05 -12.66 11.24
CA THR A 190 -23.67 -12.83 11.75
C THR A 190 -22.67 -12.51 10.66
N GLU A 191 -21.78 -11.57 10.92
CA GLU A 191 -20.63 -11.30 10.05
C GLU A 191 -19.76 -12.54 9.95
N SER A 192 -19.68 -13.13 8.75
CA SER A 192 -18.73 -14.22 8.47
C SER A 192 -17.36 -13.61 8.16
N GLU A 193 -16.30 -14.14 8.75
CA GLU A 193 -14.94 -13.65 8.56
C GLU A 193 -13.99 -14.77 8.17
N PHE A 194 -13.04 -14.51 7.28
CA PHE A 194 -11.85 -15.33 7.16
C PHE A 194 -10.90 -14.97 8.30
N VAL A 195 -10.41 -15.98 9.01
CA VAL A 195 -9.54 -15.78 10.16
C VAL A 195 -8.21 -16.49 9.92
N PHE A 196 -7.11 -15.73 10.04
CA PHE A 196 -5.76 -16.24 9.94
C PHE A 196 -4.96 -15.83 11.18
N PRO A 197 -4.41 -16.76 11.95
CA PRO A 197 -3.49 -16.44 13.03
C PRO A 197 -2.30 -15.62 12.55
N GLN A 198 -1.93 -14.60 13.30
CA GLN A 198 -0.87 -13.66 12.93
C GLN A 198 0.50 -14.34 12.78
N SER A 199 0.73 -15.45 13.44
CA SER A 199 1.94 -16.27 13.29
C SER A 199 2.18 -16.71 11.84
N LEU A 200 1.12 -16.96 11.06
CA LEU A 200 1.21 -17.36 9.65
C LEU A 200 1.64 -16.22 8.73
N LEU A 201 1.53 -14.97 9.16
CA LEU A 201 1.99 -13.81 8.40
C LEU A 201 3.50 -13.58 8.51
N ALA A 202 4.23 -14.37 9.30
CA ALA A 202 5.67 -14.23 9.46
C ALA A 202 6.42 -14.48 8.14
N ASP A 203 5.96 -15.48 7.36
CA ASP A 203 6.47 -15.77 6.02
C ASP A 203 5.40 -15.43 4.96
N PRO A 204 5.54 -14.29 4.25
CA PRO A 204 4.58 -13.89 3.23
C PRO A 204 4.45 -14.87 2.06
N ALA A 205 5.53 -15.59 1.72
CA ALA A 205 5.49 -16.54 0.61
C ALA A 205 4.73 -17.80 1.01
N ALA A 206 4.97 -18.32 2.21
CA ALA A 206 4.22 -19.43 2.77
C ALA A 206 2.75 -19.08 2.98
N PHE A 207 2.45 -17.86 3.44
CA PHE A 207 1.07 -17.37 3.57
C PHE A 207 0.35 -17.27 2.22
N ASP A 208 1.00 -16.72 1.19
CA ASP A 208 0.42 -16.64 -0.16
C ASP A 208 0.14 -18.03 -0.73
N GLU A 209 1.05 -18.97 -0.53
CA GLU A 209 0.89 -20.36 -0.96
C GLU A 209 -0.28 -21.04 -0.23
N LEU A 210 -0.37 -20.85 1.09
CA LEU A 210 -1.49 -21.36 1.88
C LEU A 210 -2.83 -20.85 1.34
N VAL A 211 -2.98 -19.54 1.19
CA VAL A 211 -4.22 -18.90 0.72
C VAL A 211 -4.57 -19.38 -0.69
N SER A 212 -3.55 -19.46 -1.59
CA SER A 212 -3.76 -19.94 -2.96
C SER A 212 -4.23 -21.38 -2.99
N GLN A 213 -3.61 -22.29 -2.22
CA GLN A 213 -4.00 -23.69 -2.16
C GLN A 213 -5.38 -23.88 -1.51
N LEU A 214 -5.76 -23.07 -0.52
CA LEU A 214 -7.11 -23.10 0.07
C LEU A 214 -8.15 -22.66 -0.97
N ALA A 215 -7.91 -21.57 -1.69
CA ALA A 215 -8.82 -21.05 -2.72
C ALA A 215 -8.98 -22.07 -3.86
N ASP A 216 -7.88 -22.65 -4.37
CA ASP A 216 -7.91 -23.67 -5.42
C ASP A 216 -8.70 -24.92 -4.98
N ARG A 217 -8.49 -25.41 -3.77
CA ARG A 217 -9.23 -26.58 -3.24
C ARG A 217 -10.69 -26.26 -2.96
N ALA A 218 -11.02 -25.03 -2.63
CA ALA A 218 -12.40 -24.60 -2.43
C ALA A 218 -13.19 -24.49 -3.75
N SER A 219 -12.50 -24.26 -4.88
CA SER A 219 -13.12 -24.02 -6.19
C SER A 219 -12.90 -25.16 -7.19
N ARG A 220 -11.65 -25.49 -7.54
CA ARG A 220 -11.32 -26.35 -8.69
C ARG A 220 -11.71 -27.81 -8.48
N GLY A 221 -12.53 -28.34 -9.39
CA GLY A 221 -12.91 -29.77 -9.43
C GLY A 221 -13.72 -30.28 -8.25
N ARG A 222 -14.22 -29.40 -7.39
CA ARG A 222 -15.00 -29.72 -6.20
C ARG A 222 -16.49 -29.88 -6.56
N LYS A 223 -17.13 -30.93 -6.05
CA LYS A 223 -18.59 -31.06 -6.14
C LYS A 223 -19.26 -30.09 -5.18
N HIS A 224 -20.36 -29.49 -5.61
CA HIS A 224 -21.19 -28.62 -4.77
C HIS A 224 -21.50 -29.27 -3.41
N GLY A 225 -21.33 -28.52 -2.32
CA GLY A 225 -21.51 -29.00 -0.95
C GLY A 225 -20.38 -29.86 -0.38
N ALA A 226 -19.43 -30.34 -1.20
CA ALA A 226 -18.29 -31.12 -0.70
C ALA A 226 -17.33 -30.29 0.15
N ARG A 227 -16.67 -30.92 1.11
CA ARG A 227 -15.60 -30.32 1.94
C ARG A 227 -14.36 -31.22 1.85
N PRO A 228 -13.49 -31.01 0.85
CA PRO A 228 -12.29 -31.83 0.67
C PRO A 228 -11.38 -31.76 1.89
N SER A 229 -10.67 -32.89 2.17
CA SER A 229 -9.66 -32.91 3.22
C SER A 229 -8.51 -31.94 2.90
N HIS A 230 -8.07 -31.21 3.91
CA HIS A 230 -6.94 -30.27 3.84
C HIS A 230 -5.78 -30.65 4.77
N ASN A 231 -5.83 -31.83 5.43
CA ASN A 231 -4.79 -32.28 6.36
C ASN A 231 -3.41 -32.38 5.70
N ALA A 232 -3.35 -32.89 4.46
CA ALA A 232 -2.10 -32.95 3.71
C ALA A 232 -1.50 -31.54 3.45
N LEU A 233 -2.35 -30.52 3.30
CA LEU A 233 -1.89 -29.14 3.17
C LEU A 233 -1.23 -28.65 4.46
N PHE A 234 -1.81 -28.95 5.61
CA PHE A 234 -1.25 -28.57 6.91
C PHE A 234 0.13 -29.19 7.14
N LEU A 235 0.31 -30.46 6.77
CA LEU A 235 1.61 -31.13 6.86
C LEU A 235 2.63 -30.52 5.88
N ASN A 236 2.25 -30.32 4.62
CA ASN A 236 3.15 -29.81 3.58
C ASN A 236 3.64 -28.39 3.86
N LEU A 237 2.79 -27.54 4.43
CA LEU A 237 3.11 -26.15 4.76
C LEU A 237 3.50 -25.94 6.22
N ALA A 238 3.67 -27.04 6.98
CA ALA A 238 4.01 -27.02 8.41
C ALA A 238 3.13 -26.05 9.23
N ILE A 239 1.81 -26.10 9.00
CA ILE A 239 0.86 -25.22 9.71
C ILE A 239 0.79 -25.62 11.19
N PRO A 240 1.06 -24.68 12.13
CA PRO A 240 0.99 -24.95 13.56
C PRO A 240 -0.37 -25.51 14.01
N GLU A 241 -0.38 -26.44 14.96
CA GLU A 241 -1.61 -27.12 15.41
C GLU A 241 -2.65 -26.13 15.95
N ASP A 242 -2.21 -25.09 16.66
CA ASP A 242 -3.06 -24.03 17.20
C ASP A 242 -3.73 -23.16 16.11
N ALA A 243 -3.12 -23.07 14.93
CA ALA A 243 -3.66 -22.34 13.78
C ALA A 243 -4.68 -23.17 12.96
N GLN A 244 -4.61 -24.50 13.01
CA GLN A 244 -5.40 -25.37 12.14
C GLN A 244 -6.92 -25.21 12.28
N PRO A 245 -7.50 -25.00 13.48
CA PRO A 245 -8.95 -24.79 13.61
C PRO A 245 -9.44 -23.54 12.86
N ALA A 246 -8.72 -22.41 12.98
CA ALA A 246 -9.06 -21.16 12.31
C ALA A 246 -8.96 -21.30 10.77
N ILE A 247 -7.91 -21.98 10.29
CA ILE A 247 -7.72 -22.24 8.86
C ILE A 247 -8.79 -23.18 8.31
N THR A 248 -9.19 -24.19 9.10
CA THR A 248 -10.29 -25.10 8.74
C THR A 248 -11.62 -24.34 8.59
N ALA A 249 -11.95 -23.46 9.54
CA ALA A 249 -13.15 -22.63 9.48
C ALA A 249 -13.11 -21.71 8.25
N THR A 250 -11.97 -21.04 8.01
CA THR A 250 -11.71 -20.21 6.83
C THR A 250 -11.91 -21.01 5.53
N PHE A 251 -11.36 -22.20 5.42
CA PHE A 251 -11.53 -23.09 4.27
C PHE A 251 -12.99 -23.47 4.03
N HIS A 252 -13.72 -23.81 5.09
CA HIS A 252 -15.15 -24.13 4.98
C HIS A 252 -15.97 -22.92 4.52
N LEU A 253 -15.61 -21.71 4.96
CA LEU A 253 -16.23 -20.47 4.48
C LEU A 253 -15.94 -20.24 2.99
N MET A 254 -14.68 -20.42 2.54
CA MET A 254 -14.33 -20.35 1.11
C MET A 254 -15.15 -21.32 0.26
N CYS A 255 -15.29 -22.58 0.73
CA CYS A 255 -16.13 -23.58 0.06
C CYS A 255 -17.60 -23.17 -0.03
N ARG A 256 -18.16 -22.57 1.03
CA ARG A 256 -19.55 -22.05 1.03
C ARG A 256 -19.72 -20.92 0.03
N LEU A 257 -18.81 -19.95 0.04
CA LEU A 257 -18.84 -18.81 -0.88
C LEU A 257 -18.74 -19.27 -2.35
N HIS A 258 -17.93 -20.29 -2.63
CA HIS A 258 -17.87 -20.88 -3.96
C HIS A 258 -19.21 -21.53 -4.33
N ASP A 259 -19.83 -22.29 -3.43
CA ASP A 259 -21.13 -22.92 -3.66
C ASP A 259 -22.25 -21.87 -3.94
N GLU A 260 -22.10 -20.65 -3.42
CA GLU A 260 -22.97 -19.50 -3.64
C GLU A 260 -22.60 -18.67 -4.88
N GLY A 261 -21.54 -19.03 -5.62
CA GLY A 261 -21.03 -18.28 -6.78
C GLY A 261 -20.35 -16.95 -6.39
N ARG A 262 -19.73 -16.87 -5.23
CA ARG A 262 -19.14 -15.66 -4.62
C ARG A 262 -17.63 -15.80 -4.36
N ASP A 263 -16.89 -16.61 -5.09
CA ASP A 263 -15.53 -17.02 -4.74
C ASP A 263 -14.39 -16.35 -5.53
N HIS A 264 -14.69 -15.58 -6.56
CA HIS A 264 -13.73 -15.23 -7.63
C HIS A 264 -12.52 -14.40 -7.20
N ILE A 265 -12.56 -13.70 -6.05
CA ILE A 265 -11.49 -12.75 -5.66
C ILE A 265 -10.96 -12.93 -4.23
N TRP A 266 -11.48 -13.87 -3.44
CA TRP A 266 -11.14 -13.96 -2.02
C TRP A 266 -9.67 -14.27 -1.77
N GLY A 267 -9.08 -15.18 -2.55
CA GLY A 267 -7.64 -15.49 -2.44
C GLY A 267 -6.77 -14.26 -2.70
N TYR A 268 -7.09 -13.50 -3.74
CA TYR A 268 -6.42 -12.24 -4.06
C TYR A 268 -6.59 -11.20 -2.93
N TYR A 269 -7.82 -11.02 -2.48
CA TYR A 269 -8.17 -10.01 -1.46
C TYR A 269 -7.49 -10.29 -0.13
N ILE A 270 -7.51 -11.53 0.35
CA ILE A 270 -6.87 -11.96 1.60
C ILE A 270 -5.35 -11.73 1.55
N ARG A 271 -4.68 -12.16 0.49
CA ARG A 271 -3.23 -11.97 0.32
C ARG A 271 -2.82 -10.50 0.36
N ASN A 272 -3.60 -9.64 -0.27
CA ASN A 272 -3.30 -8.21 -0.28
C ASN A 272 -3.58 -7.54 1.08
N LEU A 273 -4.67 -7.88 1.77
CA LEU A 273 -4.97 -7.32 3.10
C LEU A 273 -3.98 -7.77 4.19
N ALA A 274 -3.32 -8.90 4.02
CA ALA A 274 -2.29 -9.36 4.94
C ALA A 274 -1.00 -8.52 4.89
N ARG A 275 -0.76 -7.80 3.79
CA ARG A 275 0.50 -7.07 3.58
C ARG A 275 0.72 -5.88 4.51
N PRO A 276 -0.27 -5.01 4.78
CA PRO A 276 -0.11 -3.95 5.77
C PRO A 276 0.29 -4.49 7.15
N GLU A 277 -0.32 -5.60 7.59
CA GLU A 277 0.00 -6.26 8.84
C GLU A 277 1.44 -6.79 8.88
N TRP A 278 1.86 -7.43 7.79
CA TRP A 278 3.23 -7.92 7.66
C TRP A 278 4.25 -6.78 7.64
N LEU A 279 3.98 -5.69 6.89
CA LEU A 279 4.85 -4.51 6.84
C LEU A 279 4.93 -3.78 8.19
N ALA A 280 3.88 -3.85 9.01
CA ALA A 280 3.84 -3.21 10.32
C ALA A 280 4.65 -3.97 11.40
N ARG A 281 5.17 -5.15 11.11
CA ARG A 281 6.05 -5.86 12.05
C ARG A 281 7.42 -5.18 12.12
N PRO A 282 8.02 -5.04 13.32
CA PRO A 282 9.28 -4.33 13.51
C PRO A 282 10.41 -4.79 12.59
N GLU A 283 10.51 -6.10 12.32
CA GLU A 283 11.50 -6.69 11.42
C GLU A 283 11.32 -6.29 9.95
N ASN A 284 10.12 -5.83 9.58
CA ASN A 284 9.78 -5.42 8.22
C ASN A 284 9.72 -3.90 8.04
N HIS A 285 9.98 -3.13 9.09
CA HIS A 285 10.00 -1.68 9.00
C HIS A 285 11.01 -1.20 7.96
N VAL A 286 10.67 -0.10 7.29
CA VAL A 286 11.47 0.50 6.23
C VAL A 286 12.33 1.65 6.77
N ASP A 287 13.39 1.99 6.02
CA ASP A 287 14.28 3.10 6.35
C ASP A 287 13.67 4.44 5.95
N VAL A 288 12.87 4.46 4.87
CA VAL A 288 12.29 5.68 4.31
C VAL A 288 10.82 5.47 3.96
N LEU A 289 9.98 6.41 4.37
CA LEU A 289 8.64 6.60 3.84
C LEU A 289 8.64 7.79 2.88
N VAL A 290 8.11 7.60 1.69
CA VAL A 290 8.04 8.64 0.66
C VAL A 290 6.76 8.54 -0.14
N GLY A 291 6.12 9.66 -0.48
CA GLY A 291 4.90 9.61 -1.27
C GLY A 291 4.11 10.92 -1.23
N ASN A 292 2.89 10.84 -1.69
CA ASN A 292 1.89 11.90 -1.60
C ASN A 292 0.65 11.31 -0.90
N PRO A 293 0.43 11.59 0.40
CA PRO A 293 -0.70 11.04 1.14
C PRO A 293 -2.03 11.58 0.62
N PRO A 294 -3.17 10.94 0.91
CA PRO A 294 -4.47 11.45 0.50
C PRO A 294 -4.82 12.77 1.22
N TRP A 295 -5.24 13.80 0.46
CA TRP A 295 -5.67 15.12 0.98
C TRP A 295 -7.20 15.17 1.09
N LEU A 296 -7.79 14.18 1.75
CA LEU A 296 -9.23 14.08 1.93
C LEU A 296 -9.69 14.98 3.08
N ALA A 297 -10.43 16.04 2.78
CA ALA A 297 -10.94 16.94 3.81
C ALA A 297 -12.00 16.24 4.67
N PHE A 298 -11.98 16.50 5.98
CA PHE A 298 -12.90 15.92 6.98
C PHE A 298 -14.38 15.97 6.56
N ARG A 299 -14.82 17.10 6.01
CA ARG A 299 -16.21 17.29 5.54
C ARG A 299 -16.63 16.38 4.38
N HIS A 300 -15.68 15.72 3.70
CA HIS A 300 -15.92 14.82 2.59
C HIS A 300 -15.76 13.34 2.98
N MET A 301 -15.37 13.07 4.22
CA MET A 301 -15.29 11.72 4.75
C MET A 301 -16.70 11.20 5.07
N PRO A 302 -16.99 9.89 4.88
CA PRO A 302 -18.17 9.24 5.42
C PRO A 302 -18.25 9.38 6.95
N GLU A 303 -19.45 9.33 7.53
CA GLU A 303 -19.66 9.57 8.97
C GLU A 303 -18.85 8.63 9.88
N ASP A 304 -18.78 7.36 9.53
CA ASP A 304 -17.97 6.37 10.25
C ASP A 304 -16.47 6.68 10.19
N MET A 305 -15.98 7.09 9.03
CA MET A 305 -14.60 7.53 8.85
C MET A 305 -14.32 8.83 9.60
N GLN A 306 -15.27 9.78 9.66
CA GLN A 306 -15.11 11.01 10.45
C GLN A 306 -14.92 10.72 11.95
N ALA A 307 -15.67 9.76 12.49
CA ALA A 307 -15.55 9.36 13.89
C ALA A 307 -14.17 8.77 14.19
N ASP A 308 -13.69 7.87 13.33
CA ASP A 308 -12.37 7.26 13.47
C ASP A 308 -11.24 8.28 13.29
N PHE A 309 -11.32 9.12 12.25
CA PHE A 309 -10.36 10.18 12.00
C PHE A 309 -10.22 11.09 13.22
N ARG A 310 -11.34 11.52 13.79
CA ARG A 310 -11.35 12.37 14.98
C ARG A 310 -10.70 11.66 16.17
N SER A 311 -11.13 10.45 16.50
CA SER A 311 -10.60 9.66 17.60
C SER A 311 -9.08 9.44 17.47
N MET A 312 -8.62 9.04 16.29
CA MET A 312 -7.21 8.79 16.03
C MET A 312 -6.38 10.08 16.04
N SER A 313 -6.93 11.20 15.58
CA SER A 313 -6.27 12.51 15.59
C SER A 313 -6.19 13.09 17.02
N GLU A 314 -7.26 12.97 17.82
CA GLU A 314 -7.27 13.37 19.23
C GLU A 314 -6.21 12.61 20.04
N ALA A 315 -6.13 11.29 19.86
CA ALA A 315 -5.16 10.43 20.53
C ALA A 315 -3.69 10.80 20.23
N ARG A 316 -3.42 11.47 19.10
CA ARG A 316 -2.07 11.84 18.64
C ARG A 316 -1.74 13.32 18.74
N GLY A 317 -2.66 14.13 19.32
CA GLY A 317 -2.48 15.58 19.41
C GLY A 317 -2.61 16.31 18.08
N LEU A 318 -3.25 15.70 17.07
CA LEU A 318 -3.45 16.28 15.74
C LEU A 318 -4.80 16.99 15.59
N TRP A 319 -5.73 16.83 16.54
CA TRP A 319 -7.05 17.42 16.48
C TRP A 319 -7.09 18.80 17.16
N HIS A 320 -7.40 19.84 16.39
CA HIS A 320 -7.46 21.24 16.88
C HIS A 320 -8.88 21.76 17.15
N GLY A 321 -9.82 20.86 17.48
CA GLY A 321 -11.18 21.21 17.90
C GLY A 321 -12.11 21.66 16.79
N LYS A 322 -13.36 21.98 17.17
CA LYS A 322 -14.47 22.26 16.24
C LYS A 322 -14.20 23.44 15.30
N LYS A 323 -13.43 24.44 15.72
CA LYS A 323 -13.12 25.65 14.93
C LYS A 323 -12.42 25.30 13.58
N TYR A 324 -11.59 24.26 13.57
CA TYR A 324 -10.81 23.87 12.41
C TYR A 324 -11.28 22.57 11.77
N ALA A 325 -12.29 21.90 12.34
CA ALA A 325 -12.73 20.57 11.93
C ALA A 325 -12.99 20.44 10.41
N THR A 326 -13.70 21.41 9.83
CA THR A 326 -14.04 21.39 8.38
C THR A 326 -12.83 21.58 7.46
N ASN A 327 -11.72 22.12 7.95
CA ASN A 327 -10.50 22.39 7.20
C ASN A 327 -9.39 21.37 7.47
N GLN A 328 -9.59 20.45 8.41
CA GLN A 328 -8.66 19.34 8.60
C GLN A 328 -8.80 18.34 7.46
N ASP A 329 -7.71 17.71 7.10
CA ASP A 329 -7.66 16.64 6.10
C ASP A 329 -6.86 15.44 6.62
N LEU A 330 -6.92 14.35 5.88
CA LEU A 330 -6.34 13.07 6.25
C LEU A 330 -4.81 13.09 6.24
N SER A 331 -4.16 14.01 5.51
CA SER A 331 -2.72 13.92 5.20
C SER A 331 -1.83 13.86 6.45
N ALA A 332 -2.07 14.72 7.45
CA ALA A 332 -1.28 14.73 8.68
C ALA A 332 -1.42 13.42 9.48
N LEU A 333 -2.65 12.95 9.69
CA LEU A 333 -2.91 11.69 10.38
C LEU A 333 -2.30 10.52 9.61
N PHE A 334 -2.42 10.51 8.28
CA PHE A 334 -1.87 9.47 7.42
C PHE A 334 -0.35 9.36 7.59
N VAL A 335 0.37 10.48 7.52
CA VAL A 335 1.84 10.50 7.67
C VAL A 335 2.25 10.00 9.05
N VAL A 336 1.60 10.50 10.11
CA VAL A 336 1.91 10.05 11.48
C VAL A 336 1.63 8.57 11.64
N ARG A 337 0.50 8.09 11.14
CA ARG A 337 0.13 6.68 11.21
C ARG A 337 1.09 5.79 10.42
N ALA A 338 1.49 6.20 9.21
CA ALA A 338 2.49 5.47 8.42
C ALA A 338 3.85 5.38 9.15
N MET A 339 4.27 6.46 9.84
CA MET A 339 5.49 6.44 10.67
C MET A 339 5.38 5.47 11.85
N GLU A 340 4.22 5.40 12.51
CA GLU A 340 3.99 4.47 13.62
C GLU A 340 4.10 3.02 13.16
N LEU A 341 3.47 2.71 12.02
CA LEU A 341 3.28 1.33 11.56
C LEU A 341 4.47 0.79 10.77
N TYR A 342 5.15 1.61 9.97
CA TYR A 342 6.06 1.09 8.97
C TYR A 342 7.50 1.62 9.07
N LEU A 343 7.74 2.70 9.84
CA LEU A 343 9.04 3.34 9.86
C LEU A 343 9.94 2.79 10.97
N ARG A 344 11.20 2.50 10.66
CA ARG A 344 12.20 2.12 11.67
C ARG A 344 12.28 3.14 12.80
N ARG A 345 12.44 2.65 14.03
CA ARG A 345 12.50 3.49 15.23
C ARG A 345 13.72 4.38 15.26
N GLU A 346 14.85 3.88 14.78
CA GLU A 346 16.13 4.61 14.74
C GLU A 346 16.48 4.94 13.30
N GLY A 347 16.74 6.22 13.04
CA GLY A 347 17.19 6.72 11.73
C GLY A 347 16.19 6.64 10.59
N GLY A 348 14.93 6.22 10.85
CA GLY A 348 13.88 6.18 9.84
C GLY A 348 13.54 7.59 9.37
N ARG A 349 13.45 7.82 8.05
CA ARG A 349 13.24 9.12 7.41
C ARG A 349 11.91 9.20 6.68
N VAL A 350 11.40 10.40 6.54
CA VAL A 350 10.15 10.67 5.81
C VAL A 350 10.33 11.81 4.81
N ALA A 351 9.60 11.71 3.68
CA ALA A 351 9.52 12.76 2.68
C ALA A 351 8.14 12.70 1.99
N PHE A 352 7.26 13.62 2.34
CA PHE A 352 5.89 13.61 1.85
C PHE A 352 5.50 14.93 1.19
N VAL A 353 4.82 14.83 0.03
CA VAL A 353 4.14 15.97 -0.59
C VAL A 353 2.84 16.21 0.15
N MET A 354 2.67 17.39 0.72
CA MET A 354 1.53 17.73 1.58
C MET A 354 0.86 19.05 1.12
N PRO A 355 -0.39 19.33 1.52
CA PRO A 355 -0.98 20.65 1.33
C PRO A 355 -0.09 21.73 1.95
N SER A 356 0.12 22.86 1.29
CA SER A 356 0.94 23.96 1.83
C SER A 356 0.40 24.54 3.15
N ALA A 357 -0.86 24.26 3.46
CA ALA A 357 -1.47 24.57 4.75
C ALA A 357 -0.70 23.96 5.95
N VAL A 358 0.11 22.91 5.73
CA VAL A 358 0.96 22.31 6.77
C VAL A 358 2.02 23.28 7.28
N LEU A 359 2.42 24.27 6.48
CA LEU A 359 3.49 25.20 6.81
C LEU A 359 3.06 26.22 7.89
N ASP A 360 1.83 26.73 7.81
CA ASP A 360 1.43 27.90 8.60
C ASP A 360 0.03 27.83 9.22
N ARG A 361 -0.85 26.91 8.79
CA ARG A 361 -2.24 26.88 9.28
C ARG A 361 -2.37 26.18 10.64
N GLY A 362 -3.27 26.73 11.49
CA GLY A 362 -3.48 26.27 12.87
C GLY A 362 -3.90 24.80 12.98
N GLN A 363 -4.66 24.27 11.99
CA GLN A 363 -5.06 22.84 12.01
C GLN A 363 -3.88 21.87 11.91
N TYR A 364 -2.70 22.32 11.53
CA TYR A 364 -1.49 21.51 11.46
C TYR A 364 -0.46 21.80 12.56
N GLU A 365 -0.80 22.60 13.57
CA GLU A 365 0.10 22.96 14.67
C GLU A 365 0.62 21.70 15.39
N GLY A 366 -0.29 20.75 15.70
CA GLY A 366 0.11 19.48 16.30
C GLY A 366 1.06 18.65 15.41
N PHE A 367 0.85 18.68 14.10
CA PHE A 367 1.77 18.01 13.17
C PHE A 367 3.15 18.69 13.16
N ARG A 368 3.20 20.02 13.13
CA ARG A 368 4.48 20.76 13.13
C ARG A 368 5.30 20.61 14.41
N SER A 369 4.69 20.17 15.50
CA SER A 369 5.40 19.93 16.77
C SER A 369 6.47 18.84 16.68
N GLY A 370 6.31 17.89 15.76
CA GLY A 370 7.16 16.69 15.64
C GLY A 370 6.96 15.70 16.79
N THR A 371 6.05 15.96 17.73
CA THR A 371 5.73 15.08 18.85
C THR A 371 4.31 14.57 18.72
N TYR A 372 4.14 13.26 18.63
CA TYR A 372 2.83 12.65 18.51
C TYR A 372 2.64 11.65 19.63
N ALA A 373 1.55 11.78 20.38
CA ALA A 373 1.26 10.88 21.48
C ALA A 373 1.05 9.45 20.95
N GLY A 374 1.63 8.48 21.66
CA GLY A 374 1.39 7.06 21.36
C GLY A 374 -0.04 6.66 21.76
N ALA A 375 -0.70 5.83 20.97
CA ALA A 375 -1.97 5.23 21.37
C ALA A 375 -1.73 4.18 22.45
N GLN A 376 -2.52 4.20 23.51
CA GLN A 376 -2.58 3.18 24.60
C GLN A 376 -1.22 2.54 24.94
N ASP A 377 -0.48 3.12 25.87
CA ASP A 377 0.79 2.62 26.44
C ASP A 377 1.99 2.53 25.46
N GLN A 378 1.86 3.05 24.24
CA GLN A 378 2.99 3.19 23.33
C GLN A 378 3.78 4.47 23.66
N LEU A 379 5.10 4.40 23.49
CA LEU A 379 5.96 5.58 23.57
C LEU A 379 5.59 6.61 22.51
N ASN A 380 5.65 7.89 22.86
CA ASN A 380 5.43 8.99 21.93
C ASN A 380 6.36 8.84 20.71
N LEU A 381 5.80 9.05 19.54
CA LEU A 381 6.59 9.16 18.31
C LEU A 381 7.25 10.55 18.27
N GLN A 382 8.58 10.58 18.24
CA GLN A 382 9.38 11.79 18.15
C GLN A 382 10.01 11.89 16.78
N VAL A 383 9.85 13.05 16.13
CA VAL A 383 10.36 13.33 14.80
C VAL A 383 11.09 14.67 14.80
N ALA A 384 12.31 14.70 14.34
CA ALA A 384 13.00 15.92 13.98
C ALA A 384 12.56 16.29 12.57
N LEU A 385 11.79 17.36 12.44
CA LEU A 385 11.34 17.89 11.15
C LEU A 385 12.42 18.80 10.55
N ASP A 386 12.72 18.59 9.29
CA ASP A 386 13.68 19.39 8.52
C ASP A 386 12.99 20.62 7.89
N PRO A 387 13.74 21.62 7.38
CA PRO A 387 13.17 22.70 6.59
C PRO A 387 12.35 22.16 5.41
N PRO A 388 11.06 22.52 5.31
CA PRO A 388 10.20 22.05 4.24
C PRO A 388 10.49 22.75 2.91
N TRP A 389 10.11 22.13 1.79
CA TRP A 389 10.06 22.86 0.52
C TRP A 389 8.70 23.53 0.37
N ASP A 390 8.70 24.82 0.24
CA ASP A 390 7.50 25.61 -0.07
C ASP A 390 7.33 25.71 -1.58
N LEU A 391 6.26 25.13 -2.11
CA LEU A 391 5.96 25.12 -3.54
C LEU A 391 4.90 26.16 -3.94
N ARG A 392 4.50 27.07 -3.04
CA ARG A 392 3.46 28.08 -3.31
C ARG A 392 3.82 29.04 -4.43
N GLU A 393 5.11 29.33 -4.62
CA GLU A 393 5.63 30.22 -5.65
C GLU A 393 5.97 29.52 -6.97
N VAL A 394 5.92 28.17 -7.03
CA VAL A 394 6.25 27.42 -8.25
C VAL A 394 5.14 27.60 -9.29
N ARG A 395 5.53 27.96 -10.51
CA ARG A 395 4.61 28.19 -11.63
C ARG A 395 4.98 27.32 -12.84
N PRO A 396 3.99 26.79 -13.60
CA PRO A 396 2.55 26.83 -13.32
C PRO A 396 2.20 26.04 -12.05
N HIS A 397 1.04 26.32 -11.44
CA HIS A 397 0.56 25.48 -10.32
C HIS A 397 0.26 24.06 -10.80
N PHE A 398 0.87 23.09 -10.15
CA PHE A 398 0.74 21.68 -10.52
C PHE A 398 -0.39 20.96 -9.77
N PHE A 399 -0.82 21.55 -8.65
CA PHE A 399 -1.91 21.02 -7.83
C PHE A 399 -3.06 22.04 -7.79
N PRO A 400 -4.31 21.61 -7.73
CA PRO A 400 -5.45 22.50 -7.52
C PRO A 400 -5.38 23.28 -6.19
N ILE A 401 -4.66 22.72 -5.21
CA ILE A 401 -4.36 23.31 -3.91
C ILE A 401 -2.84 23.45 -3.81
N SER A 402 -2.32 24.56 -3.31
CA SER A 402 -0.87 24.75 -3.14
C SER A 402 -0.26 23.64 -2.30
N ALA A 403 0.92 23.20 -2.69
CA ALA A 403 1.64 22.09 -2.06
C ALA A 403 2.92 22.54 -1.36
N SER A 404 3.46 21.64 -0.56
CA SER A 404 4.78 21.69 0.07
C SER A 404 5.37 20.28 0.12
N VAL A 405 6.66 20.17 0.41
CA VAL A 405 7.27 18.88 0.73
C VAL A 405 7.82 18.94 2.15
N VAL A 406 7.39 18.00 2.98
CA VAL A 406 7.83 17.89 4.37
C VAL A 406 8.84 16.75 4.48
N PHE A 407 9.96 17.04 5.13
CA PHE A 407 11.01 16.09 5.44
C PHE A 407 11.18 15.94 6.95
N GLY A 408 11.69 14.81 7.40
CA GLY A 408 12.02 14.60 8.79
C GLY A 408 12.63 13.22 9.03
N ALA A 409 13.11 13.04 10.25
CA ALA A 409 13.66 11.77 10.69
C ALA A 409 13.15 11.41 12.08
N ARG A 410 12.91 10.14 12.31
CA ARG A 410 12.58 9.63 13.64
C ARG A 410 13.76 9.85 14.57
N ALA A 411 13.53 10.46 15.73
CA ALA A 411 14.55 10.93 16.65
C ALA A 411 14.21 10.55 18.10
N LYS A 412 15.18 10.64 19.00
CA LYS A 412 14.95 10.49 20.44
C LYS A 412 14.24 11.69 21.05
N THR A 413 14.45 12.86 20.45
CA THR A 413 13.83 14.13 20.85
C THR A 413 13.29 14.80 19.60
N ALA A 414 12.06 15.28 19.66
CA ALA A 414 11.45 16.00 18.54
C ALA A 414 12.15 17.33 18.30
N SER A 415 12.17 17.73 17.03
CA SER A 415 12.46 19.09 16.61
C SER A 415 11.25 19.59 15.80
N PRO A 416 10.59 20.68 16.21
CA PRO A 416 9.47 21.21 15.45
C PRO A 416 9.91 21.63 14.05
N MET A 417 8.93 21.72 13.14
CA MET A 417 9.17 22.20 11.78
C MET A 417 9.72 23.64 11.84
N PRO A 418 10.86 23.92 11.23
CA PRO A 418 11.39 25.27 11.11
C PRO A 418 10.42 26.17 10.33
N GLU A 419 10.34 27.48 10.73
CA GLU A 419 9.54 28.48 10.04
C GLU A 419 10.11 28.84 8.65
#